data_db3a8edac563735e9a81b659637f85d5
#
_entry.id   db3a8edac563735e9a81b659637f85d5
#
_cell.length_a   1.000
_cell.length_b   1.000
_cell.length_c   1.000
_cell.angle_alpha   90.00
_cell.angle_beta   90.00
_cell.angle_gamma   90.00
#
_symmetry.space_group_name_H-M   'P 1'
#
loop_
_entity.id
_entity.type
_entity.pdbx_description
1 polymer ?
#
loop_
_entity_poly.entity_id
_entity_poly.type
_entity_poly.pdbx_seq_one_letter_code
_entity_poly.pdbx_strand_id
1 'polypeptide(L)'
;LRGIFFIIIFPILEISAFFLAIGGQPHGLKFAVVNDELGSYSDCGEYLAQNTANVTMVDEWTCHLGGKLSCQFLEAINDTMGVKVYYDDLDTAIYDLGKGRVTAVIYTARNFSQALQSRLELGSSATDEEIKDSQVSISVDTTG
;
A
#
# COMPACT_ATOMS: atom_id res chain seq x y z
N LEU A 1 3.52 26.05 46.25
CA LEU A 1 2.47 25.25 45.62
C LEU A 1 2.07 25.78 44.22
N ARG A 2 1.88 27.12 44.03
CA ARG A 2 1.49 27.72 42.75
C ARG A 2 2.54 27.52 41.63
N GLY A 3 3.86 27.60 41.96
CA GLY A 3 4.92 27.41 40.97
C GLY A 3 5.04 25.95 40.45
N ILE A 4 4.87 24.98 41.33
CA ILE A 4 4.92 23.54 40.98
C ILE A 4 3.74 23.17 40.08
N PHE A 5 2.57 23.72 40.36
CA PHE A 5 1.38 23.53 39.53
C PHE A 5 1.59 24.03 38.09
N PHE A 6 2.26 25.19 37.93
CA PHE A 6 2.51 25.74 36.61
C PHE A 6 3.54 24.93 35.82
N ILE A 7 4.58 24.41 36.47
CA ILE A 7 5.64 23.61 35.84
C ILE A 7 5.11 22.27 35.36
N ILE A 8 4.09 21.71 35.98
CA ILE A 8 3.51 20.40 35.59
C ILE A 8 2.38 20.58 34.57
N ILE A 9 1.50 21.55 34.79
CA ILE A 9 0.28 21.67 33.93
C ILE A 9 0.60 22.33 32.61
N PHE A 10 1.55 23.26 32.52
CA PHE A 10 1.86 23.94 31.27
C PHE A 10 2.39 22.97 30.20
N PRO A 11 3.37 22.09 30.47
CA PRO A 11 3.81 21.09 29.47
C PRO A 11 2.70 20.11 29.05
N ILE A 12 1.82 19.74 29.99
CA ILE A 12 0.69 18.82 29.65
C ILE A 12 -0.29 19.51 28.70
N LEU A 13 -0.58 20.81 28.92
CA LEU A 13 -1.44 21.58 28.01
C LEU A 13 -0.79 21.78 26.65
N GLU A 14 0.51 22.06 26.57
CA GLU A 14 1.22 22.19 25.30
C GLU A 14 1.21 20.89 24.52
N ILE A 15 1.55 19.77 25.15
CA ILE A 15 1.53 18.45 24.52
C ILE A 15 0.11 18.08 24.08
N SER A 16 -0.89 18.35 24.92
CA SER A 16 -2.30 18.08 24.57
C SER A 16 -2.76 18.95 23.41
N ALA A 17 -2.42 20.24 23.39
CA ALA A 17 -2.74 21.13 22.27
C ALA A 17 -2.05 20.70 20.98
N PHE A 18 -0.79 20.26 21.08
CA PHE A 18 -0.03 19.73 19.93
C PHE A 18 -0.70 18.46 19.36
N PHE A 19 -1.07 17.50 20.21
CA PHE A 19 -1.77 16.30 19.76
C PHE A 19 -3.16 16.60 19.21
N LEU A 20 -3.89 17.55 19.77
CA LEU A 20 -5.18 17.98 19.22
C LEU A 20 -5.04 18.69 17.88
N ALA A 21 -3.96 19.43 17.67
CA ALA A 21 -3.71 20.15 16.42
C ALA A 21 -3.20 19.23 15.29
N ILE A 22 -2.37 18.23 15.63
CA ILE A 22 -1.73 17.32 14.66
C ILE A 22 -2.40 15.95 14.63
N GLY A 23 -3.09 15.55 15.72
CA GLY A 23 -3.49 14.19 16.03
C GLY A 23 -4.72 13.66 15.29
N GLY A 24 -5.19 14.29 14.24
CA GLY A 24 -6.18 13.69 13.35
C GLY A 24 -5.51 12.66 12.44
N GLN A 25 -5.93 11.40 12.50
CA GLN A 25 -5.58 10.48 11.43
C GLN A 25 -6.11 11.06 10.11
N PRO A 26 -5.27 11.15 9.06
CA PRO A 26 -5.75 11.60 7.78
C PRO A 26 -6.85 10.64 7.30
N HIS A 27 -8.04 11.16 7.05
CA HIS A 27 -9.17 10.41 6.54
C HIS A 27 -9.47 10.85 5.11
N GLY A 28 -9.97 9.90 4.31
CA GLY A 28 -10.42 10.20 2.95
C GLY A 28 -9.30 10.46 1.95
N LEU A 29 -8.10 9.99 2.22
CA LEU A 29 -7.02 9.98 1.24
C LEU A 29 -7.44 9.12 0.04
N LYS A 30 -7.03 9.51 -1.16
CA LYS A 30 -7.24 8.73 -2.38
C LYS A 30 -5.90 8.18 -2.85
N PHE A 31 -5.81 6.87 -2.96
CA PHE A 31 -4.64 6.19 -3.50
C PHE A 31 -4.96 5.69 -4.91
N ALA A 32 -4.22 6.17 -5.89
CA ALA A 32 -4.27 5.57 -7.23
C ALA A 32 -3.52 4.23 -7.17
N VAL A 33 -4.15 3.19 -7.67
CA VAL A 33 -3.58 1.85 -7.75
C VAL A 33 -3.44 1.47 -9.21
N VAL A 34 -2.22 1.20 -9.66
CA VAL A 34 -1.91 0.64 -10.97
C VAL A 34 -1.32 -0.73 -10.74
N ASN A 35 -2.10 -1.77 -11.03
CA ASN A 35 -1.68 -3.15 -10.81
C ASN A 35 -1.65 -3.91 -12.14
N ASP A 36 -0.49 -3.91 -12.79
CA ASP A 36 -0.28 -4.61 -14.07
C ASP A 36 -0.43 -6.14 -13.95
N GLU A 37 -0.36 -6.68 -12.75
CA GLU A 37 -0.55 -8.10 -12.50
C GLU A 37 -2.02 -8.54 -12.63
N LEU A 38 -2.98 -7.62 -12.47
CA LEU A 38 -4.42 -7.92 -12.56
C LEU A 38 -4.84 -8.45 -13.94
N GLY A 39 -4.21 -7.95 -15.00
CA GLY A 39 -4.53 -8.33 -16.37
C GLY A 39 -5.92 -7.83 -16.78
N SER A 40 -6.90 -8.71 -16.88
CA SER A 40 -8.27 -8.37 -17.31
C SER A 40 -9.24 -8.05 -16.17
N TYR A 41 -8.81 -8.15 -14.92
CA TYR A 41 -9.65 -7.81 -13.78
C TYR A 41 -9.62 -6.31 -13.50
N SER A 42 -10.77 -5.73 -13.13
CA SER A 42 -10.90 -4.30 -12.86
C SER A 42 -10.27 -3.89 -11.53
N ASP A 43 -10.32 -4.78 -10.55
CA ASP A 43 -9.75 -4.57 -9.21
C ASP A 43 -9.40 -5.88 -8.51
N CYS A 44 -8.72 -5.78 -7.37
CA CYS A 44 -8.35 -6.96 -6.58
C CYS A 44 -9.55 -7.66 -5.94
N GLY A 45 -10.61 -6.94 -5.62
CA GLY A 45 -11.83 -7.53 -5.06
C GLY A 45 -12.50 -8.48 -6.06
N GLU A 46 -12.61 -8.07 -7.31
CA GLU A 46 -13.12 -8.93 -8.40
C GLU A 46 -12.25 -10.17 -8.58
N TYR A 47 -10.92 -10.00 -8.64
CA TYR A 47 -9.98 -11.11 -8.76
C TYR A 47 -10.12 -12.10 -7.60
N LEU A 48 -10.14 -11.63 -6.37
CA LEU A 48 -10.25 -12.48 -5.19
C LEU A 48 -11.60 -13.20 -5.14
N ALA A 49 -12.71 -12.51 -5.43
CA ALA A 49 -14.04 -13.11 -5.44
C ALA A 49 -14.15 -14.29 -6.43
N GLN A 50 -13.49 -14.19 -7.59
CA GLN A 50 -13.52 -15.26 -8.61
C GLN A 50 -12.53 -16.39 -8.32
N ASN A 51 -11.44 -16.14 -7.58
CA ASN A 51 -10.36 -17.10 -7.35
C ASN A 51 -10.33 -17.70 -5.94
N THR A 52 -11.12 -17.19 -4.99
CA THR A 52 -11.16 -17.71 -3.60
C THR A 52 -11.66 -19.16 -3.54
N ALA A 53 -12.44 -19.60 -4.54
CA ALA A 53 -12.94 -20.98 -4.61
C ALA A 53 -11.86 -22.03 -4.94
N ASN A 54 -10.68 -21.61 -5.42
CA ASN A 54 -9.59 -22.50 -5.82
C ASN A 54 -8.41 -22.54 -4.83
N VAL A 55 -8.52 -21.89 -3.68
CA VAL A 55 -7.54 -22.04 -2.60
C VAL A 55 -7.85 -23.35 -1.86
N THR A 56 -7.62 -24.48 -2.52
CA THR A 56 -7.50 -25.76 -1.83
C THR A 56 -6.30 -25.68 -0.91
N MET A 57 -6.51 -26.11 0.34
CA MET A 57 -5.51 -26.26 1.38
C MET A 57 -4.15 -26.59 0.81
N VAL A 58 -3.23 -25.64 0.90
CA VAL A 58 -1.86 -25.82 0.46
C VAL A 58 -1.20 -26.77 1.45
N ASP A 59 -0.57 -27.83 0.94
CA ASP A 59 0.25 -28.74 1.73
C ASP A 59 1.24 -27.92 2.59
N GLU A 60 1.28 -28.25 3.87
CA GLU A 60 1.99 -27.58 4.98
C GLU A 60 3.50 -27.36 4.75
N TRP A 61 4.04 -27.84 3.61
CA TRP A 61 5.47 -27.85 3.30
C TRP A 61 5.87 -27.10 2.04
N THR A 62 4.96 -26.60 1.25
CA THR A 62 5.26 -25.79 0.07
C THR A 62 4.72 -24.39 0.28
N CYS A 63 5.63 -23.41 0.43
CA CYS A 63 5.28 -21.98 0.41
C CYS A 63 4.81 -21.55 -0.99
N HIS A 64 3.80 -22.22 -1.53
CA HIS A 64 3.09 -21.71 -2.70
C HIS A 64 2.18 -20.58 -2.22
N LEU A 65 2.66 -19.36 -2.42
CA LEU A 65 1.84 -18.16 -2.26
C LEU A 65 0.75 -18.21 -3.33
N GLY A 66 -0.38 -18.82 -2.98
CA GLY A 66 -1.51 -19.00 -3.90
C GLY A 66 -2.13 -17.66 -4.28
N GLY A 67 -2.27 -17.41 -5.57
CA GLY A 67 -2.89 -16.19 -6.08
C GLY A 67 -1.92 -15.04 -6.32
N LYS A 68 -2.47 -13.88 -6.69
CA LYS A 68 -1.70 -12.64 -6.93
C LYS A 68 -1.38 -11.97 -5.61
N LEU A 69 -0.09 -11.95 -5.26
CA LEU A 69 0.41 -11.34 -4.03
C LEU A 69 0.21 -9.83 -4.02
N SER A 70 0.21 -9.19 -5.19
CA SER A 70 -0.14 -7.77 -5.32
C SER A 70 -1.52 -7.46 -4.72
N CYS A 71 -2.50 -8.32 -4.99
CA CYS A 71 -3.85 -8.16 -4.44
C CYS A 71 -3.90 -8.40 -2.94
N GLN A 72 -3.19 -9.40 -2.43
CA GLN A 72 -3.10 -9.64 -0.98
C GLN A 72 -2.45 -8.46 -0.27
N PHE A 73 -1.40 -7.87 -0.86
CA PHE A 73 -0.77 -6.66 -0.35
C PHE A 73 -1.74 -5.47 -0.33
N LEU A 74 -2.45 -5.23 -1.44
CA LEU A 74 -3.38 -4.11 -1.56
C LEU A 74 -4.58 -4.25 -0.61
N GLU A 75 -5.09 -5.45 -0.39
CA GLU A 75 -6.15 -5.69 0.58
C GLU A 75 -5.69 -5.52 2.04
N ALA A 76 -4.41 -5.74 2.33
CA ALA A 76 -3.85 -5.46 3.64
C ALA A 76 -3.79 -3.95 3.96
N ILE A 77 -3.85 -3.07 2.95
CA ILE A 77 -3.97 -1.62 3.14
C ILE A 77 -5.41 -1.33 3.58
N ASN A 78 -5.55 -0.91 4.84
CA ASN A 78 -6.86 -0.67 5.44
C ASN A 78 -7.58 0.52 4.78
N ASP A 79 -8.84 0.32 4.41
CA ASP A 79 -9.70 1.34 3.80
C ASP A 79 -10.01 2.52 4.73
N THR A 80 -9.75 2.38 6.04
CA THR A 80 -9.85 3.52 6.98
C THR A 80 -8.78 4.58 6.72
N MET A 81 -7.65 4.23 6.11
CA MET A 81 -6.57 5.16 5.76
C MET A 81 -6.88 5.93 4.49
N GLY A 82 -7.60 5.32 3.53
CA GLY A 82 -7.94 5.97 2.29
C GLY A 82 -8.64 5.05 1.30
N VAL A 83 -9.21 5.65 0.27
CA VAL A 83 -9.94 4.96 -0.80
C VAL A 83 -8.99 4.59 -1.92
N LYS A 84 -8.97 3.32 -2.30
CA LYS A 84 -8.22 2.81 -3.46
C LYS A 84 -9.00 3.10 -4.74
N VAL A 85 -8.37 3.74 -5.71
CA VAL A 85 -8.92 4.04 -7.04
C VAL A 85 -8.02 3.36 -8.06
N TYR A 86 -8.54 2.37 -8.78
CA TYR A 86 -7.77 1.62 -9.77
C TYR A 86 -7.67 2.40 -11.08
N TYR A 87 -6.49 2.37 -11.67
CA TYR A 87 -6.14 2.98 -12.95
C TYR A 87 -5.54 1.91 -13.87
N ASP A 88 -5.87 2.00 -15.14
CA ASP A 88 -5.34 1.08 -16.17
C ASP A 88 -3.93 1.48 -16.62
N ASP A 89 -3.52 2.72 -16.38
CA ASP A 89 -2.28 3.30 -16.88
C ASP A 89 -1.57 4.13 -15.83
N LEU A 90 -0.25 3.91 -15.71
CA LEU A 90 0.60 4.60 -14.76
C LEU A 90 0.73 6.10 -15.06
N ASP A 91 0.80 6.47 -16.34
CA ASP A 91 0.99 7.88 -16.76
C ASP A 91 -0.23 8.71 -16.34
N THR A 92 -1.43 8.15 -16.51
CA THR A 92 -2.69 8.79 -16.07
C THR A 92 -2.73 8.95 -14.55
N ALA A 93 -2.31 7.92 -13.81
CA ALA A 93 -2.26 7.97 -12.34
C ALA A 93 -1.26 9.04 -11.85
N ILE A 94 -0.07 9.12 -12.46
CA ILE A 94 0.95 10.14 -12.16
C ILE A 94 0.46 11.54 -12.51
N TYR A 95 -0.25 11.70 -13.65
CA TYR A 95 -0.86 12.98 -14.00
C TYR A 95 -1.87 13.44 -12.95
N ASP A 96 -2.73 12.54 -12.48
CA ASP A 96 -3.72 12.85 -11.45
C ASP A 96 -3.07 13.12 -10.07
N LEU A 97 -1.93 12.47 -9.77
CA LEU A 97 -1.11 12.80 -8.61
C LEU A 97 -0.62 14.24 -8.68
N GLY A 98 -0.02 14.65 -9.80
CA GLY A 98 0.46 16.03 -10.00
C GLY A 98 -0.66 17.10 -10.05
N LYS A 99 -1.92 16.68 -10.20
CA LYS A 99 -3.10 17.55 -10.07
C LYS A 99 -3.71 17.56 -8.67
N GLY A 100 -3.16 16.80 -7.73
CA GLY A 100 -3.69 16.67 -6.37
C GLY A 100 -5.04 15.94 -6.29
N ARG A 101 -5.41 15.17 -7.32
CA ARG A 101 -6.65 14.37 -7.33
C ARG A 101 -6.52 13.11 -6.50
N VAL A 102 -5.30 12.58 -6.43
CA VAL A 102 -4.88 11.46 -5.59
C VAL A 102 -3.67 11.87 -4.76
N THR A 103 -3.50 11.24 -3.61
CA THR A 103 -2.43 11.57 -2.65
C THR A 103 -1.16 10.77 -2.91
N ALA A 104 -1.32 9.55 -3.40
CA ALA A 104 -0.20 8.68 -3.75
C ALA A 104 -0.61 7.76 -4.89
N VAL A 105 0.39 7.28 -5.63
CA VAL A 105 0.25 6.24 -6.66
C VAL A 105 1.00 5.01 -6.20
N ILE A 106 0.31 3.88 -6.17
CA ILE A 106 0.87 2.56 -5.83
C ILE A 106 0.92 1.77 -7.13
N TYR A 107 2.13 1.35 -7.52
CA TYR A 107 2.35 0.58 -8.74
C TYR A 107 2.94 -0.79 -8.42
N THR A 108 2.41 -1.83 -9.05
CA THR A 108 2.93 -3.20 -9.02
C THR A 108 3.13 -3.72 -10.44
N ALA A 109 4.29 -4.34 -10.68
CA ALA A 109 4.66 -4.86 -11.99
C ALA A 109 3.83 -6.11 -12.35
N ARG A 110 3.76 -6.41 -13.66
CA ARG A 110 3.01 -7.57 -14.20
C ARG A 110 3.43 -8.92 -13.61
N ASN A 111 4.72 -9.08 -13.31
CA ASN A 111 5.30 -10.32 -12.80
C ASN A 111 5.59 -10.26 -11.30
N PHE A 112 4.95 -9.36 -10.57
CA PHE A 112 5.24 -9.07 -9.17
C PHE A 112 5.27 -10.32 -8.29
N SER A 113 4.23 -11.15 -8.32
CA SER A 113 4.16 -12.37 -7.49
C SER A 113 5.26 -13.37 -7.82
N GLN A 114 5.53 -13.59 -9.11
CA GLN A 114 6.57 -14.52 -9.55
C GLN A 114 7.97 -13.98 -9.18
N ALA A 115 8.22 -12.71 -9.42
CA ALA A 115 9.49 -12.07 -9.08
C ALA A 115 9.74 -12.06 -7.57
N LEU A 116 8.69 -11.83 -6.77
CA LEU A 116 8.80 -11.90 -5.31
C LEU A 116 9.10 -13.32 -4.83
N GLN A 117 8.46 -14.33 -5.42
CA GLN A 117 8.75 -15.73 -5.10
C GLN A 117 10.19 -16.08 -5.46
N SER A 118 10.64 -15.79 -6.70
CA SER A 118 12.03 -16.00 -7.13
C SER A 118 13.03 -15.34 -6.18
N ARG A 119 12.74 -14.10 -5.77
CA ARG A 119 13.59 -13.37 -4.83
C ARG A 119 13.67 -14.04 -3.45
N LEU A 120 12.55 -14.59 -2.96
CA LEU A 120 12.54 -15.34 -1.69
C LEU A 120 13.32 -16.64 -1.77
N GLU A 121 13.27 -17.34 -2.91
CA GLU A 121 13.96 -18.62 -3.13
C GLU A 121 15.46 -18.42 -3.40
N LEU A 122 15.83 -17.44 -4.24
CA LEU A 122 17.20 -17.20 -4.68
C LEU A 122 17.99 -16.27 -3.74
N GLY A 123 17.28 -15.47 -2.92
CA GLY A 123 17.91 -14.53 -1.99
C GLY A 123 18.84 -13.54 -2.71
N SER A 124 20.13 -13.59 -2.35
CA SER A 124 21.16 -12.72 -2.93
C SER A 124 21.54 -13.05 -4.39
N SER A 125 21.05 -14.16 -4.93
CA SER A 125 21.31 -14.60 -6.31
C SER A 125 20.18 -14.19 -7.27
N ALA A 126 19.16 -13.49 -6.79
CA ALA A 126 18.09 -12.94 -7.65
C ALA A 126 18.67 -11.91 -8.62
N THR A 127 18.14 -11.88 -9.83
CA THR A 127 18.55 -10.94 -10.88
C THR A 127 18.03 -9.53 -10.57
N ASP A 128 18.66 -8.50 -11.16
CA ASP A 128 18.22 -7.10 -11.00
C ASP A 128 16.78 -6.88 -11.49
N GLU A 129 16.34 -7.63 -12.51
CA GLU A 129 14.98 -7.58 -13.02
C GLU A 129 14.00 -8.16 -12.00
N GLU A 130 14.28 -9.34 -11.41
CA GLU A 130 13.44 -9.93 -10.36
C GLU A 130 13.39 -9.04 -9.12
N ILE A 131 14.50 -8.40 -8.75
CA ILE A 131 14.53 -7.44 -7.65
C ILE A 131 13.62 -6.25 -7.94
N LYS A 132 13.68 -5.70 -9.16
CA LYS A 132 12.86 -4.55 -9.57
C LYS A 132 11.39 -4.91 -9.62
N ASP A 133 11.02 -6.02 -10.25
CA ASP A 133 9.64 -6.43 -10.45
C ASP A 133 8.97 -6.90 -9.15
N SER A 134 9.78 -7.34 -8.16
CA SER A 134 9.29 -7.70 -6.81
C SER A 134 9.05 -6.51 -5.88
N GLN A 135 9.23 -5.28 -6.35
CA GLN A 135 9.04 -4.08 -5.56
C GLN A 135 7.68 -3.45 -5.82
N VAL A 136 7.04 -2.97 -4.75
CA VAL A 136 5.91 -2.06 -4.84
C VAL A 136 6.47 -0.64 -4.92
N SER A 137 6.20 0.07 -6.01
CA SER A 137 6.62 1.46 -6.17
C SER A 137 5.52 2.39 -5.66
N ILE A 138 5.89 3.31 -4.78
CA ILE A 138 4.97 4.32 -4.25
C ILE A 138 5.50 5.70 -4.64
N SER A 139 4.71 6.44 -5.40
CA SER A 139 4.97 7.83 -5.75
C SER A 139 4.04 8.74 -4.97
N VAL A 140 4.60 9.79 -4.36
CA VAL A 140 3.85 10.83 -3.65
C VAL A 140 4.23 12.20 -4.20
N ASP A 141 3.27 13.12 -4.24
CA ASP A 141 3.57 14.51 -4.58
C ASP A 141 4.16 15.19 -3.35
N THR A 142 5.40 15.66 -3.49
CA THR A 142 6.12 16.41 -2.43
C THR A 142 6.12 17.91 -2.68
N THR A 143 5.46 18.38 -3.74
CA THR A 143 5.30 19.80 -4.06
C THR A 143 4.10 20.36 -3.32
N GLY A 144 4.29 20.66 -2.02
CA GLY A 144 3.31 21.37 -1.19
C GLY A 144 3.68 22.85 -1.09
#